data_9c5afeccb37cdcf5f0879b2197717714
#
_entry.id   9c5afeccb37cdcf5f0879b2197717714
#
_cell.length_a   1.000
_cell.length_b   1.000
_cell.length_c   1.000
_cell.angle_alpha   90.00
_cell.angle_beta   90.00
_cell.angle_gamma   90.00
#
_symmetry.space_group_name_H-M   'P 1'
#
loop_
_entity.id
_entity.type
_entity.pdbx_description
1 polymer ?
#
loop_
_entity_poly.entity_id
_entity_poly.type
_entity_poly.pdbx_seq_one_letter_code
_entity_poly.pdbx_strand_id
1 'polypeptide(L)'
;DKGYISPSAARKISKKAKKEHIPVFVDSKKTDLSCFPNAIIKINEKESKKVKALPEDYELIITVGKSGAIWNGINFPTKDVEVFDICGAGDSFFAGFINSYLMDFNIEKSIEFANSIAAISVKNFGTYIVKREDL
;
A
#
# COMPACT_ATOMS: atom_id res chain seq x y z
N ASP A 1 10.97 -2.75 9.52
CA ASP A 1 11.84 -3.79 8.95
C ASP A 1 12.89 -4.22 9.96
N LYS A 2 12.64 -5.35 10.63
CA LYS A 2 13.56 -5.94 11.62
C LYS A 2 14.30 -7.17 11.09
N GLY A 3 14.34 -7.35 9.75
CA GLY A 3 15.10 -8.41 9.10
C GLY A 3 14.50 -9.81 9.18
N TYR A 4 13.25 -9.95 9.60
CA TYR A 4 12.58 -11.27 9.71
C TYR A 4 12.43 -11.99 8.37
N ILE A 5 12.27 -11.24 7.28
CA ILE A 5 12.17 -11.82 5.93
C ILE A 5 13.45 -11.49 5.16
N SER A 6 14.27 -12.50 4.92
CA SER A 6 15.46 -12.33 4.09
C SER A 6 15.07 -12.11 2.61
N PRO A 7 15.91 -11.45 1.80
CA PRO A 7 15.66 -11.28 0.37
C PRO A 7 15.42 -12.61 -0.36
N SER A 8 16.13 -13.66 0.02
CA SER A 8 15.95 -15.01 -0.54
C SER A 8 14.59 -15.60 -0.22
N ALA A 9 14.12 -15.46 1.04
CA ALA A 9 12.80 -15.92 1.46
C ALA A 9 11.69 -15.13 0.74
N ALA A 10 11.80 -13.81 0.68
CA ALA A 10 10.85 -12.94 -0.03
C ALA A 10 10.71 -13.35 -1.49
N ARG A 11 11.82 -13.58 -2.20
CA ARG A 11 11.84 -14.02 -3.59
C ARG A 11 11.20 -15.39 -3.80
N LYS A 12 11.44 -16.35 -2.88
CA LYS A 12 10.81 -17.68 -2.92
C LYS A 12 9.30 -17.58 -2.72
N ILE A 13 8.85 -16.78 -1.75
CA ILE A 13 7.42 -16.56 -1.47
C ILE A 13 6.74 -15.95 -2.70
N SER A 14 7.28 -14.85 -3.25
CA SER A 14 6.71 -14.16 -4.42
C SER A 14 6.63 -15.09 -5.64
N LYS A 15 7.69 -15.88 -5.91
CA LYS A 15 7.67 -16.85 -7.02
C LYS A 15 6.65 -17.95 -6.82
N LYS A 16 6.48 -18.45 -5.60
CA LYS A 16 5.47 -19.48 -5.29
C LYS A 16 4.07 -18.88 -5.45
N ALA A 17 3.82 -17.72 -4.89
CA ALA A 17 2.54 -17.04 -4.99
C ALA A 17 2.13 -16.81 -6.46
N LYS A 18 3.07 -16.39 -7.32
CA LYS A 18 2.83 -16.24 -8.77
C LYS A 18 2.33 -17.56 -9.40
N LYS A 19 2.94 -18.70 -9.06
CA LYS A 19 2.52 -20.01 -9.59
C LYS A 19 1.12 -20.40 -9.16
N GLU A 20 0.72 -20.01 -7.97
CA GLU A 20 -0.59 -20.29 -7.38
C GLU A 20 -1.62 -19.20 -7.69
N HIS A 21 -1.28 -18.20 -8.52
CA HIS A 21 -2.12 -17.04 -8.83
C HIS A 21 -2.59 -16.26 -7.59
N ILE A 22 -1.76 -16.22 -6.54
CA ILE A 22 -2.01 -15.48 -5.30
C ILE A 22 -1.32 -14.12 -5.39
N PRO A 23 -2.05 -13.00 -5.25
CA PRO A 23 -1.44 -11.67 -5.24
C PRO A 23 -0.55 -11.49 -4.01
N VAL A 24 0.59 -10.83 -4.20
CA VAL A 24 1.53 -10.49 -3.13
C VAL A 24 1.48 -8.99 -2.89
N PHE A 25 1.15 -8.62 -1.66
CA PHE A 25 1.11 -7.22 -1.23
C PHE A 25 2.30 -6.94 -0.32
N VAL A 26 2.99 -5.83 -0.57
CA VAL A 26 4.21 -5.46 0.16
C VAL A 26 4.13 -4.03 0.67
N ASP A 27 4.29 -3.86 1.98
CA ASP A 27 4.64 -2.60 2.60
C ASP A 27 6.02 -2.75 3.25
N SER A 28 7.02 -2.05 2.75
CA SER A 28 8.40 -2.23 3.20
C SER A 28 9.20 -0.94 3.17
N LYS A 29 9.97 -0.74 4.24
CA LYS A 29 10.93 0.37 4.36
C LYS A 29 12.29 0.06 3.74
N LYS A 30 12.45 -1.10 3.07
CA LYS A 30 13.68 -1.45 2.38
C LYS A 30 13.93 -0.51 1.20
N THR A 31 15.20 -0.22 0.97
CA THR A 31 15.62 0.58 -0.21
C THR A 31 15.81 -0.30 -1.45
N ASP A 32 16.09 -1.58 -1.26
CA ASP A 32 16.14 -2.58 -2.33
C ASP A 32 14.89 -3.46 -2.25
N LEU A 33 14.00 -3.28 -3.21
CA LEU A 33 12.73 -4.00 -3.34
C LEU A 33 12.79 -5.11 -4.38
N SER A 34 13.94 -5.35 -5.01
CA SER A 34 14.13 -6.33 -6.09
C SER A 34 13.79 -7.79 -5.69
N CYS A 35 13.71 -8.03 -4.38
CA CYS A 35 13.36 -9.34 -3.85
C CYS A 35 11.86 -9.67 -3.86
N PHE A 36 10.99 -8.74 -4.31
CA PHE A 36 9.53 -8.91 -4.36
C PHE A 36 8.98 -8.91 -5.80
N PRO A 37 9.40 -9.83 -6.69
CA PRO A 37 8.87 -9.88 -8.06
C PRO A 37 7.36 -10.16 -8.05
N ASN A 38 6.64 -9.57 -9.02
CA ASN A 38 5.19 -9.69 -9.20
C ASN A 38 4.36 -9.23 -8.00
N ALA A 39 4.87 -8.31 -7.20
CA ALA A 39 4.17 -7.77 -6.06
C ALA A 39 3.47 -6.44 -6.38
N ILE A 40 2.40 -6.16 -5.65
CA ILE A 40 1.82 -4.84 -5.51
C ILE A 40 2.47 -4.21 -4.29
N ILE A 41 3.28 -3.19 -4.52
CA ILE A 41 4.13 -2.56 -3.51
C ILE A 41 3.53 -1.20 -3.16
N LYS A 42 3.30 -0.97 -1.88
CA LYS A 42 2.93 0.35 -1.36
C LYS A 42 4.09 0.91 -0.55
N ILE A 43 4.47 2.13 -0.84
CA ILE A 43 5.45 2.92 -0.08
C ILE A 43 4.95 4.36 0.07
N ASN A 44 5.52 5.11 1.01
CA ASN A 44 5.23 6.53 1.11
C ASN A 44 6.24 7.38 0.30
N GLU A 45 5.95 8.68 0.15
CA GLU A 45 6.80 9.61 -0.61
C GLU A 45 8.25 9.69 -0.09
N LYS A 46 8.46 9.60 1.23
CA LYS A 46 9.81 9.63 1.81
C LYS A 46 10.58 8.35 1.52
N GLU A 47 9.90 7.23 1.47
CA GLU A 47 10.46 5.92 1.13
C GLU A 47 10.76 5.84 -0.36
N SER A 48 9.89 6.36 -1.24
CA SER A 48 10.09 6.33 -2.69
C SER A 48 11.39 7.02 -3.11
N LYS A 49 11.76 8.12 -2.45
CA LYS A 49 13.01 8.85 -2.70
C LYS A 49 14.28 8.06 -2.31
N LYS A 50 14.12 6.98 -1.55
CA LYS A 50 15.23 6.14 -1.06
C LYS A 50 15.34 4.81 -1.79
N VAL A 51 14.39 4.48 -2.66
CA VAL A 51 14.41 3.22 -3.42
C VAL A 51 15.60 3.22 -4.37
N LYS A 52 16.38 2.14 -4.30
CA LYS A 52 17.59 1.93 -5.13
C LYS A 52 17.37 0.87 -6.20
N ALA A 53 16.48 -0.09 -5.95
CA ALA A 53 16.18 -1.15 -6.88
C ALA A 53 14.72 -1.57 -6.76
N LEU A 54 14.09 -1.81 -7.90
CA LEU A 54 12.73 -2.32 -8.03
C LEU A 54 12.76 -3.75 -8.60
N PRO A 55 11.75 -4.56 -8.35
CA PRO A 55 11.68 -5.91 -8.90
C PRO A 55 11.31 -5.90 -10.39
N GLU A 56 11.31 -7.08 -11.00
CA GLU A 56 10.65 -7.33 -12.29
C GLU A 56 9.15 -7.52 -12.06
N ASP A 57 8.33 -7.03 -12.99
CA ASP A 57 6.86 -7.19 -12.98
C ASP A 57 6.25 -6.78 -11.61
N TYR A 58 6.11 -5.50 -11.37
CA TYR A 58 5.55 -4.97 -10.12
C TYR A 58 4.51 -3.89 -10.41
N GLU A 59 3.65 -3.66 -9.42
CA GLU A 59 2.84 -2.46 -9.34
C GLU A 59 3.32 -1.62 -8.15
N LEU A 60 3.51 -0.31 -8.34
CA LEU A 60 4.01 0.60 -7.31
C LEU A 60 2.99 1.68 -7.00
N ILE A 61 2.53 1.69 -5.77
CA ILE A 61 1.62 2.70 -5.22
C ILE A 61 2.41 3.57 -4.24
N ILE A 62 2.42 4.88 -4.46
CA ILE A 62 3.11 5.84 -3.61
C ILE A 62 2.08 6.69 -2.89
N THR A 63 1.97 6.56 -1.56
CA THR A 63 1.11 7.43 -0.77
C THR A 63 1.78 8.78 -0.53
N VAL A 64 1.05 9.88 -0.78
CA VAL A 64 1.54 11.27 -0.71
C VAL A 64 0.77 12.11 0.31
N GLY A 65 0.43 11.49 1.42
CA GLY A 65 -0.29 12.10 2.53
C GLY A 65 -1.66 12.64 2.09
N LYS A 66 -1.96 13.88 2.43
CA LYS A 66 -3.25 14.53 2.07
C LYS A 66 -3.47 14.75 0.57
N SER A 67 -2.46 14.52 -0.26
CA SER A 67 -2.61 14.54 -1.72
C SER A 67 -3.10 13.20 -2.29
N GLY A 68 -3.25 12.16 -1.45
CA GLY A 68 -3.76 10.85 -1.85
C GLY A 68 -2.65 9.86 -2.21
N ALA A 69 -2.73 9.23 -3.37
CA ALA A 69 -1.76 8.24 -3.84
C ALA A 69 -1.46 8.40 -5.34
N ILE A 70 -0.28 7.95 -5.74
CA ILE A 70 0.18 7.96 -7.14
C ILE A 70 0.39 6.51 -7.57
N TRP A 71 -0.15 6.16 -8.74
CA TRP A 71 0.09 4.89 -9.43
C TRP A 71 0.25 5.15 -10.92
N ASN A 72 1.30 4.59 -11.54
CA ASN A 72 1.65 4.79 -12.96
C ASN A 72 1.71 6.28 -13.39
N GLY A 73 2.17 7.16 -12.49
CA GLY A 73 2.24 8.60 -12.76
C GLY A 73 0.90 9.33 -12.66
N ILE A 74 -0.21 8.62 -12.42
CA ILE A 74 -1.54 9.20 -12.22
C ILE A 74 -1.74 9.45 -10.73
N ASN A 75 -2.20 10.67 -10.39
CA ASN A 75 -2.55 11.01 -9.03
C ASN A 75 -4.02 10.67 -8.75
N PHE A 76 -4.26 9.95 -7.67
CA PHE A 76 -5.58 9.63 -7.11
C PHE A 76 -5.78 10.46 -5.85
N PRO A 77 -6.49 11.59 -5.93
CA PRO A 77 -6.62 12.49 -4.80
C PRO A 77 -7.48 11.86 -3.69
N THR A 78 -7.18 12.21 -2.45
CA THR A 78 -8.08 11.90 -1.33
C THR A 78 -9.03 13.05 -1.05
N LYS A 79 -10.09 12.79 -0.27
CA LYS A 79 -10.98 13.84 0.21
C LYS A 79 -10.23 14.77 1.16
N ASP A 80 -10.48 16.07 1.03
CA ASP A 80 -10.00 17.02 2.03
C ASP A 80 -10.80 16.84 3.33
N VAL A 81 -10.10 16.52 4.40
CA VAL A 81 -10.70 16.24 5.71
C VAL A 81 -9.86 16.87 6.80
N GLU A 82 -10.52 17.23 7.90
CA GLU A 82 -9.82 17.65 9.10
C GLU A 82 -9.03 16.46 9.65
N VAL A 83 -7.73 16.66 9.87
CA VAL A 83 -6.81 15.63 10.31
C VAL A 83 -6.52 15.80 11.79
N PHE A 84 -6.94 14.83 12.61
CA PHE A 84 -6.62 14.80 14.03
C PHE A 84 -5.35 14.01 14.32
N ASP A 85 -5.17 12.85 13.66
CA ASP A 85 -3.98 12.03 13.82
C ASP A 85 -3.66 11.28 12.53
N ILE A 86 -2.39 11.26 12.14
CA ILE A 86 -1.90 10.51 10.96
C ILE A 86 -1.40 9.11 11.29
N CYS A 87 -1.42 8.74 12.58
CA CYS A 87 -0.93 7.43 13.01
C CYS A 87 -1.79 6.30 12.43
N GLY A 88 -1.15 5.34 11.77
CA GLY A 88 -1.84 4.22 11.14
C GLY A 88 -2.55 4.52 9.82
N ALA A 89 -2.54 5.78 9.32
CA ALA A 89 -3.20 6.11 8.05
C ALA A 89 -2.67 5.29 6.86
N GLY A 90 -1.35 5.05 6.81
CA GLY A 90 -0.73 4.22 5.78
C GLY A 90 -1.14 2.75 5.86
N ASP A 91 -1.30 2.23 7.07
CA ASP A 91 -1.74 0.86 7.31
C ASP A 91 -3.23 0.71 6.97
N SER A 92 -4.05 1.70 7.35
CA SER A 92 -5.48 1.76 6.99
C SER A 92 -5.68 1.84 5.47
N PHE A 93 -4.90 2.69 4.78
CA PHE A 93 -4.87 2.74 3.33
C PHE A 93 -4.57 1.37 2.73
N PHE A 94 -3.51 0.72 3.20
CA PHE A 94 -3.08 -0.55 2.63
C PHE A 94 -4.06 -1.69 2.90
N ALA A 95 -4.65 -1.74 4.08
CA ALA A 95 -5.72 -2.69 4.41
C ALA A 95 -6.96 -2.47 3.53
N GLY A 96 -7.39 -1.22 3.34
CA GLY A 96 -8.49 -0.86 2.45
C GLY A 96 -8.21 -1.23 1.00
N PHE A 97 -6.99 -0.96 0.52
CA PHE A 97 -6.54 -1.34 -0.82
C PHE A 97 -6.64 -2.85 -1.04
N ILE A 98 -6.05 -3.65 -0.14
CA ILE A 98 -6.06 -5.11 -0.23
C ILE A 98 -7.49 -5.65 -0.24
N ASN A 99 -8.34 -5.16 0.67
CA ASN A 99 -9.73 -5.59 0.75
C ASN A 99 -10.49 -5.33 -0.56
N SER A 100 -10.38 -4.13 -1.12
CA SER A 100 -11.05 -3.77 -2.38
C SER A 100 -10.48 -4.55 -3.57
N TYR A 101 -9.14 -4.66 -3.66
CA TYR A 101 -8.47 -5.35 -4.75
C TYR A 101 -8.85 -6.84 -4.84
N LEU A 102 -9.01 -7.51 -3.71
CA LEU A 102 -9.40 -8.93 -3.70
C LEU A 102 -10.85 -9.18 -4.14
N MET A 103 -11.68 -8.14 -4.25
CA MET A 103 -13.05 -8.25 -4.74
C MET A 103 -13.15 -8.22 -6.26
N ASP A 104 -12.40 -7.33 -6.93
CA ASP A 104 -12.56 -7.11 -8.38
C ASP A 104 -11.23 -7.00 -9.15
N PHE A 105 -10.10 -7.13 -8.48
CA PHE A 105 -8.74 -7.06 -9.05
C PHE A 105 -8.49 -5.75 -9.83
N ASN A 106 -9.16 -4.65 -9.44
CA ASN A 106 -9.02 -3.34 -10.06
C ASN A 106 -8.20 -2.40 -9.18
N ILE A 107 -7.00 -2.02 -9.66
CA ILE A 107 -6.07 -1.18 -8.89
C ILE A 107 -6.62 0.23 -8.67
N GLU A 108 -7.19 0.87 -9.70
CA GLU A 108 -7.68 2.25 -9.63
C GLU A 108 -8.78 2.39 -8.58
N LYS A 109 -9.83 1.58 -8.69
CA LYS A 109 -10.92 1.54 -7.70
C LYS A 109 -10.42 1.24 -6.31
N SER A 110 -9.44 0.34 -6.19
CA SER A 110 -8.87 -0.02 -4.89
C SER A 110 -8.08 1.13 -4.26
N ILE A 111 -7.39 1.94 -5.06
CA ILE A 111 -6.72 3.16 -4.57
C ILE A 111 -7.76 4.19 -4.12
N GLU A 112 -8.83 4.42 -4.89
CA GLU A 112 -9.90 5.35 -4.51
C GLU A 112 -10.58 4.93 -3.20
N PHE A 113 -10.90 3.65 -3.06
CA PHE A 113 -11.43 3.10 -1.81
C PHE A 113 -10.45 3.24 -0.65
N ALA A 114 -9.18 2.90 -0.86
CA ALA A 114 -8.12 3.02 0.14
C ALA A 114 -7.93 4.47 0.62
N ASN A 115 -7.98 5.45 -0.28
CA ASN A 115 -7.96 6.87 0.07
C ASN A 115 -9.14 7.24 0.98
N SER A 116 -10.33 6.70 0.74
CA SER A 116 -11.50 6.94 1.59
C SER A 116 -11.32 6.34 2.99
N ILE A 117 -10.78 5.13 3.09
CA ILE A 117 -10.46 4.47 4.36
C ILE A 117 -9.41 5.28 5.15
N ALA A 118 -8.33 5.71 4.50
CA ALA A 118 -7.31 6.53 5.13
C ALA A 118 -7.88 7.89 5.62
N ALA A 119 -8.74 8.52 4.82
CA ALA A 119 -9.40 9.78 5.19
C ALA A 119 -10.31 9.63 6.43
N ILE A 120 -10.97 8.49 6.61
CA ILE A 120 -11.75 8.18 7.82
C ILE A 120 -10.80 7.97 9.01
N SER A 121 -9.73 7.21 8.82
CA SER A 121 -8.76 6.91 9.87
C SER A 121 -8.17 8.17 10.50
N VAL A 122 -7.75 9.15 9.70
CA VAL A 122 -7.10 10.38 10.19
C VAL A 122 -8.03 11.35 10.93
N LYS A 123 -9.34 11.15 10.86
CA LYS A 123 -10.32 11.93 11.65
C LYS A 123 -10.42 11.49 13.10
N ASN A 124 -9.74 10.41 13.47
CA ASN A 124 -9.81 9.84 14.80
C ASN A 124 -8.42 9.85 15.46
N PHE A 125 -8.39 9.89 16.79
CA PHE A 125 -7.14 9.82 17.54
C PHE A 125 -6.59 8.38 17.58
N GLY A 126 -5.27 8.27 17.46
CA GLY A 126 -4.56 7.00 17.53
C GLY A 126 -4.83 6.10 16.31
N THR A 127 -4.53 4.83 16.47
CA THR A 127 -4.76 3.83 15.43
C THR A 127 -6.23 3.44 15.39
N TYR A 128 -7.00 4.07 14.51
CA TYR A 128 -8.44 3.82 14.38
C TYR A 128 -8.73 2.64 13.44
N ILE A 129 -9.58 1.73 13.87
CA ILE A 129 -10.09 0.63 13.04
C ILE A 129 -11.38 1.08 12.36
N VAL A 130 -11.30 1.32 11.05
CA VAL A 130 -12.46 1.72 10.24
C VAL A 130 -13.49 0.60 10.21
N LYS A 131 -14.73 0.93 10.53
CA LYS A 131 -15.87 0.00 10.58
C LYS A 131 -16.78 0.19 9.36
N ARG A 132 -17.68 -0.77 9.13
CA ARG A 132 -18.67 -0.67 8.05
C ARG A 132 -19.61 0.54 8.18
N GLU A 133 -19.92 0.92 9.41
CA GLU A 133 -20.78 2.09 9.72
C GLU A 133 -20.12 3.44 9.40
N ASP A 134 -18.79 3.46 9.17
CA ASP A 134 -18.02 4.66 8.81
C ASP A 134 -17.99 4.91 7.30
N LEU A 135 -18.41 3.91 6.49
CA LEU A 135 -18.40 3.93 5.02
C LEU A 135 -19.70 4.49 4.47
#